data_b73005b279a655f5e8afdb5a67d7da8d
#
_entry.id   b73005b279a655f5e8afdb5a67d7da8d
#
_cell.length_a   1.000
_cell.length_b   1.000
_cell.length_c   1.000
_cell.angle_alpha   90.00
_cell.angle_beta   90.00
_cell.angle_gamma   90.00
#
_symmetry.space_group_name_H-M   'P 1'
#
loop_
_entity.id
_entity.type
_entity.pdbx_description
1 polymer ?
#
loop_
_entity_poly.entity_id
_entity_poly.type
_entity_poly.pdbx_seq_one_letter_code
_entity_poly.pdbx_strand_id
1 'polypeptide(L)'
;MPIINIFGGSFCRKEQVVRKLMSATGFVRLSDEQIVSTAAKLSGLAEDKIAKALTCKASVFNRFTREKERAVAWLRLATAQTLTGEDLILDGAVGLLVPSRVSHCLRVCLIADIQHRLLVAKEDKQLDEKEALKRIRKDDTESALWVDMVLSAKDPWTTGLYDMLIPMDKQGVDGATALITQNLSREALTVTEASRRALDDFRLAATAEVYLVGEGHDVGVRAENGTLILTINKNVMMLERLKDELLHAASKVAGVTDVEVKVGSGFYQTDIYRRVDFEMPSKVLLVDDEREFVQTLSERLEMRDVGSHVVFDGESALDMMRSDEPEVMILDLKMPGIDGIEVLRRVKSENPAIEVIILTGHGSEEDRKTCMDLGAFAYLHKPVDIEVLSQTLKLANAKIHNRPVGS
;
A
#
# COMPACT_ATOMS: atom_id res chain seq x y z
N MET A 1 18.32 6.30 22.88
CA MET A 1 17.18 6.74 23.65
C MET A 1 15.99 5.85 23.38
N PRO A 2 15.13 5.52 24.35
CA PRO A 2 14.05 4.57 24.15
C PRO A 2 12.98 5.14 23.18
N ILE A 3 12.35 4.26 22.45
CA ILE A 3 11.23 4.56 21.55
C ILE A 3 10.00 3.89 22.16
N ILE A 4 8.86 4.58 22.16
CA ILE A 4 7.58 3.98 22.52
C ILE A 4 6.75 3.83 21.24
N ASN A 5 6.33 2.63 20.91
CA ASN A 5 5.34 2.39 19.87
C ASN A 5 4.00 2.12 20.53
N ILE A 6 2.98 2.93 20.23
CA ILE A 6 1.62 2.78 20.76
C ILE A 6 0.65 2.46 19.62
N PHE A 7 0.20 1.24 19.60
CA PHE A 7 -0.88 0.75 18.75
C PHE A 7 -2.10 0.44 19.60
N GLY A 8 -3.27 0.27 19.01
CA GLY A 8 -4.45 -0.13 19.78
C GLY A 8 -5.75 -0.03 19.00
N GLY A 9 -6.79 -0.65 19.55
CA GLY A 9 -8.14 -0.59 19.01
C GLY A 9 -8.74 0.82 19.04
N SER A 10 -9.65 1.11 18.13
CA SER A 10 -10.42 2.35 18.17
C SER A 10 -11.21 2.46 19.48
N PHE A 11 -11.35 3.67 19.97
CA PHE A 11 -12.03 3.98 21.24
C PHE A 11 -11.41 3.34 22.50
N CYS A 12 -10.10 3.05 22.47
CA CYS A 12 -9.32 2.62 23.64
C CYS A 12 -8.61 3.79 24.33
N ARG A 13 -9.05 5.05 24.15
CA ARG A 13 -8.47 6.29 24.74
C ARG A 13 -6.97 6.48 24.45
N LYS A 14 -6.48 5.91 23.33
CA LYS A 14 -5.08 5.97 22.91
C LYS A 14 -4.54 7.40 22.92
N GLU A 15 -5.27 8.34 22.34
CA GLU A 15 -4.85 9.73 22.24
C GLU A 15 -4.64 10.40 23.61
N GLN A 16 -5.47 10.05 24.61
CA GLN A 16 -5.32 10.56 25.98
C GLN A 16 -4.07 9.98 26.66
N VAL A 17 -3.77 8.68 26.43
CA VAL A 17 -2.54 8.04 26.94
C VAL A 17 -1.32 8.68 26.31
N VAL A 18 -1.30 8.88 24.99
CA VAL A 18 -0.19 9.53 24.26
C VAL A 18 0.06 10.94 24.80
N ARG A 19 -0.98 11.77 24.96
CA ARG A 19 -0.83 13.13 25.52
C ARG A 19 -0.24 13.12 26.94
N LYS A 20 -0.69 12.20 27.81
CA LYS A 20 -0.15 12.06 29.15
C LYS A 20 1.30 11.59 29.15
N LEU A 21 1.65 10.64 28.29
CA LEU A 21 3.04 10.19 28.13
C LEU A 21 3.95 11.32 27.67
N MET A 22 3.55 12.12 26.68
CA MET A 22 4.30 13.30 26.25
C MET A 22 4.57 14.26 27.42
N SER A 23 3.54 14.53 28.23
CA SER A 23 3.68 15.40 29.40
C SER A 23 4.57 14.82 30.50
N ALA A 24 4.53 13.50 30.71
CA ALA A 24 5.28 12.79 31.73
C ALA A 24 6.75 12.56 31.37
N THR A 25 7.04 12.35 30.07
CA THR A 25 8.37 11.93 29.59
C THR A 25 9.11 13.03 28.82
N GLY A 26 8.40 14.00 28.27
CA GLY A 26 8.97 14.97 27.33
C GLY A 26 9.18 14.42 25.91
N PHE A 27 8.77 13.19 25.61
CA PHE A 27 8.97 12.55 24.33
C PHE A 27 8.16 13.24 23.21
N VAL A 28 8.73 13.25 22.03
CA VAL A 28 8.09 13.83 20.84
C VAL A 28 7.18 12.78 20.18
N ARG A 29 5.94 13.19 19.88
CA ARG A 29 4.97 12.34 19.16
C ARG A 29 5.23 12.39 17.67
N LEU A 30 5.22 11.22 17.04
CA LEU A 30 5.15 11.02 15.60
C LEU A 30 3.91 10.21 15.27
N SER A 31 2.95 10.82 14.60
CA SER A 31 1.72 10.15 14.17
C SER A 31 1.84 9.50 12.80
N ASP A 32 0.90 8.61 12.47
CA ASP A 32 0.79 8.00 11.14
C ASP A 32 0.74 9.06 10.03
N GLU A 33 0.00 10.16 10.23
CA GLU A 33 -0.14 11.24 9.25
C GLU A 33 1.21 11.95 8.98
N GLN A 34 2.02 12.17 10.03
CA GLN A 34 3.34 12.79 9.87
C GLN A 34 4.31 11.88 9.11
N ILE A 35 4.27 10.56 9.34
CA ILE A 35 5.06 9.59 8.60
C ILE A 35 4.56 9.48 7.14
N VAL A 36 3.24 9.49 6.91
CA VAL A 36 2.66 9.53 5.55
C VAL A 36 3.13 10.78 4.79
N SER A 37 3.08 11.96 5.43
CA SER A 37 3.57 13.20 4.80
C SER A 37 5.06 13.14 4.50
N THR A 38 5.87 12.55 5.39
CA THR A 38 7.30 12.34 5.15
C THR A 38 7.53 11.38 3.97
N ALA A 39 6.80 10.26 3.94
CA ALA A 39 6.87 9.28 2.84
C ALA A 39 6.45 9.90 1.50
N ALA A 40 5.42 10.75 1.49
CA ALA A 40 4.98 11.49 0.31
C ALA A 40 6.08 12.44 -0.23
N LYS A 41 6.72 13.20 0.66
CA LYS A 41 7.84 14.08 0.29
C LYS A 41 9.04 13.31 -0.29
N LEU A 42 9.35 12.15 0.27
CA LEU A 42 10.46 11.30 -0.18
C LEU A 42 10.17 10.63 -1.52
N SER A 43 8.93 10.21 -1.74
CA SER A 43 8.52 9.43 -2.91
C SER A 43 8.04 10.27 -4.09
N GLY A 44 7.60 11.51 -3.85
CA GLY A 44 6.85 12.31 -4.81
C GLY A 44 5.40 11.83 -5.05
N LEU A 45 4.94 10.82 -4.32
CA LEU A 45 3.56 10.31 -4.40
C LEU A 45 2.62 11.20 -3.59
N ALA A 46 1.34 11.23 -3.99
CA ALA A 46 0.31 11.94 -3.22
C ALA A 46 0.08 11.27 -1.85
N GLU A 47 -0.14 12.08 -0.81
CA GLU A 47 -0.33 11.59 0.57
C GLU A 47 -1.50 10.60 0.70
N ASP A 48 -2.59 10.82 -0.03
CA ASP A 48 -3.76 9.95 -0.02
C ASP A 48 -3.45 8.55 -0.58
N LYS A 49 -2.59 8.44 -1.59
CA LYS A 49 -2.13 7.14 -2.12
C LYS A 49 -1.32 6.36 -1.08
N ILE A 50 -0.44 7.03 -0.35
CA ILE A 50 0.33 6.40 0.72
C ILE A 50 -0.57 6.05 1.92
N ALA A 51 -1.47 6.94 2.32
CA ALA A 51 -2.40 6.70 3.43
C ALA A 51 -3.34 5.51 3.17
N LYS A 52 -3.76 5.28 1.91
CA LYS A 52 -4.55 4.10 1.52
C LYS A 52 -3.84 2.78 1.84
N ALA A 53 -2.52 2.73 1.86
CA ALA A 53 -1.79 1.51 2.24
C ALA A 53 -2.04 1.12 3.70
N LEU A 54 -2.23 2.07 4.61
CA LEU A 54 -2.54 1.83 6.03
C LEU A 54 -3.95 1.25 6.23
N THR A 55 -4.90 1.57 5.35
CA THR A 55 -6.27 1.03 5.41
C THR A 55 -6.41 -0.34 4.73
N CYS A 56 -5.32 -0.82 4.16
CA CYS A 56 -5.23 -2.12 3.48
C CYS A 56 -6.26 -2.37 2.37
N LYS A 57 -6.95 -1.35 1.90
CA LYS A 57 -7.75 -1.45 0.67
C LYS A 57 -6.78 -1.47 -0.50
N ALA A 58 -6.49 -2.67 -0.99
CA ALA A 58 -5.72 -2.82 -2.22
C ALA A 58 -6.60 -2.40 -3.40
N SER A 59 -6.01 -1.68 -4.36
CA SER A 59 -6.56 -1.50 -5.69
C SER A 59 -6.82 -2.87 -6.32
N VAL A 60 -7.85 -3.03 -7.14
CA VAL A 60 -8.07 -4.25 -7.93
C VAL A 60 -6.89 -4.50 -8.88
N PHE A 61 -6.16 -3.45 -9.22
CA PHE A 61 -4.96 -3.50 -10.06
C PHE A 61 -3.67 -3.79 -9.28
N ASN A 62 -3.71 -3.86 -7.95
CA ASN A 62 -2.48 -3.94 -7.12
C ASN A 62 -1.58 -5.13 -7.48
N ARG A 63 -2.15 -6.23 -8.00
CA ARG A 63 -1.39 -7.38 -8.49
C ARG A 63 -0.37 -6.98 -9.57
N PHE A 64 -0.65 -5.92 -10.33
CA PHE A 64 0.18 -5.43 -11.43
C PHE A 64 0.95 -4.16 -11.06
N THR A 65 0.31 -3.22 -10.34
CA THR A 65 0.89 -1.91 -10.00
C THR A 65 1.87 -1.96 -8.85
N ARG A 66 1.68 -2.91 -7.93
CA ARG A 66 2.42 -2.95 -6.65
C ARG A 66 2.36 -1.62 -5.88
N GLU A 67 1.30 -0.83 -6.10
CA GLU A 67 1.16 0.48 -5.42
C GLU A 67 1.19 0.36 -3.91
N LYS A 68 0.54 -0.67 -3.38
CA LYS A 68 0.50 -0.92 -1.94
C LYS A 68 1.88 -1.26 -1.39
N GLU A 69 2.59 -2.19 -2.02
CA GLU A 69 3.94 -2.60 -1.64
C GLU A 69 4.92 -1.42 -1.74
N ARG A 70 4.81 -0.62 -2.80
CA ARG A 70 5.58 0.63 -2.97
C ARG A 70 5.29 1.62 -1.85
N ALA A 71 4.02 1.87 -1.54
CA ALA A 71 3.65 2.77 -0.46
C ALA A 71 4.16 2.28 0.91
N VAL A 72 4.10 0.98 1.18
CA VAL A 72 4.65 0.37 2.41
C VAL A 72 6.18 0.50 2.47
N ALA A 73 6.89 0.30 1.36
CA ALA A 73 8.33 0.50 1.29
C ALA A 73 8.72 1.96 1.65
N TRP A 74 7.99 2.93 1.10
CA TRP A 74 8.19 4.34 1.43
C TRP A 74 7.82 4.69 2.88
N LEU A 75 6.77 4.08 3.44
CA LEU A 75 6.43 4.21 4.86
C LEU A 75 7.54 3.64 5.76
N ARG A 76 8.12 2.48 5.41
CA ARG A 76 9.26 1.91 6.14
C ARG A 76 10.47 2.83 6.09
N LEU A 77 10.80 3.37 4.92
CA LEU A 77 11.93 4.29 4.77
C LEU A 77 11.70 5.58 5.57
N ALA A 78 10.51 6.19 5.47
CA ALA A 78 10.15 7.37 6.23
C ALA A 78 10.24 7.12 7.74
N THR A 79 9.69 5.99 8.22
CA THR A 79 9.79 5.58 9.63
C THR A 79 11.26 5.42 10.04
N ALA A 80 12.07 4.69 9.25
CA ALA A 80 13.47 4.45 9.57
C ALA A 80 14.30 5.74 9.61
N GLN A 81 14.00 6.72 8.74
CA GLN A 81 14.69 8.02 8.72
C GLN A 81 14.30 8.93 9.88
N THR A 82 13.07 8.83 10.39
CA THR A 82 12.63 9.64 11.54
C THR A 82 13.15 9.13 12.88
N LEU A 83 13.61 7.88 12.95
CA LEU A 83 14.21 7.29 14.15
C LEU A 83 15.68 7.72 14.32
N THR A 84 15.93 9.00 14.59
CA THR A 84 17.27 9.62 14.61
C THR A 84 17.92 9.74 15.98
N GLY A 85 17.35 9.11 17.01
CA GLY A 85 17.97 9.07 18.34
C GLY A 85 17.33 10.01 19.37
N GLU A 86 16.25 10.68 19.06
CA GLU A 86 15.40 11.39 20.02
C GLU A 86 14.46 10.42 20.75
N ASP A 87 13.98 10.81 21.93
CA ASP A 87 12.97 10.08 22.68
C ASP A 87 11.61 10.27 22.00
N LEU A 88 11.10 9.21 21.35
CA LEU A 88 9.96 9.28 20.45
C LEU A 88 8.80 8.41 20.91
N ILE A 89 7.58 8.89 20.62
CA ILE A 89 6.35 8.10 20.67
C ILE A 89 5.84 7.95 19.24
N LEU A 90 5.92 6.74 18.69
CA LEU A 90 5.25 6.36 17.44
C LEU A 90 3.78 6.06 17.78
N ASP A 91 2.88 6.91 17.33
CA ASP A 91 1.45 6.83 17.61
C ASP A 91 0.71 6.34 16.38
N GLY A 92 0.55 5.03 16.27
CA GLY A 92 -0.27 4.42 15.22
C GLY A 92 0.29 3.13 14.63
N ALA A 93 -0.17 2.83 13.43
CA ALA A 93 0.10 1.59 12.72
C ALA A 93 1.53 1.52 12.15
N VAL A 94 2.14 2.67 11.81
CA VAL A 94 3.51 2.73 11.25
C VAL A 94 4.57 2.24 12.24
N GLY A 95 4.32 2.35 13.55
CA GLY A 95 5.23 1.84 14.57
C GLY A 95 5.45 0.32 14.49
N LEU A 96 4.49 -0.42 13.93
CA LEU A 96 4.60 -1.86 13.69
C LEU A 96 5.60 -2.23 12.59
N LEU A 97 6.05 -1.25 11.79
CA LEU A 97 7.11 -1.45 10.80
C LEU A 97 8.51 -1.57 11.43
N VAL A 98 8.68 -1.10 12.69
CA VAL A 98 9.96 -1.16 13.40
C VAL A 98 10.25 -2.61 13.80
N PRO A 99 11.40 -3.18 13.35
CA PRO A 99 11.73 -4.58 13.63
C PRO A 99 11.85 -4.89 15.13
N SER A 100 11.50 -6.11 15.55
CA SER A 100 11.61 -6.53 16.95
C SER A 100 13.06 -6.56 17.48
N ARG A 101 14.06 -6.62 16.60
CA ARG A 101 15.49 -6.53 16.96
C ARG A 101 15.89 -5.15 17.49
N VAL A 102 15.13 -4.10 17.21
CA VAL A 102 15.32 -2.78 17.83
C VAL A 102 14.78 -2.86 19.26
N SER A 103 15.58 -3.46 20.16
CA SER A 103 15.15 -3.82 21.52
C SER A 103 14.87 -2.63 22.43
N HIS A 104 15.37 -1.44 22.10
CA HIS A 104 15.05 -0.19 22.81
C HIS A 104 13.72 0.46 22.37
N CYS A 105 12.91 -0.24 21.57
CA CYS A 105 11.55 0.16 21.23
C CYS A 105 10.55 -0.64 22.07
N LEU A 106 9.85 0.04 22.99
CA LEU A 106 8.77 -0.54 23.79
C LEU A 106 7.48 -0.58 22.97
N ARG A 107 7.00 -1.77 22.66
CA ARG A 107 5.77 -1.98 21.88
C ARG A 107 4.59 -2.15 22.80
N VAL A 108 3.67 -1.20 22.77
CA VAL A 108 2.47 -1.17 23.60
C VAL A 108 1.23 -1.30 22.72
N CYS A 109 0.34 -2.22 23.08
CA CYS A 109 -0.98 -2.32 22.49
C CYS A 109 -2.05 -2.01 23.53
N LEU A 110 -2.94 -1.07 23.21
CA LEU A 110 -4.09 -0.69 24.02
C LEU A 110 -5.34 -1.40 23.51
N ILE A 111 -5.94 -2.21 24.36
CA ILE A 111 -7.20 -2.92 24.07
C ILE A 111 -8.27 -2.56 25.09
N ALA A 112 -9.52 -2.82 24.75
CA ALA A 112 -10.64 -2.75 25.70
C ALA A 112 -11.78 -3.66 25.26
N ASP A 113 -12.63 -4.04 26.19
CA ASP A 113 -13.85 -4.77 25.84
C ASP A 113 -14.80 -3.89 25.00
N ILE A 114 -15.73 -4.54 24.31
CA ILE A 114 -16.64 -3.86 23.39
C ILE A 114 -17.54 -2.85 24.09
N GLN A 115 -17.95 -3.10 25.34
CA GLN A 115 -18.83 -2.21 26.10
C GLN A 115 -18.10 -0.91 26.45
N HIS A 116 -16.84 -1.01 26.89
CA HIS A 116 -16.01 0.14 27.13
C HIS A 116 -15.78 0.97 25.86
N ARG A 117 -15.48 0.31 24.75
CA ARG A 117 -15.27 0.99 23.45
C ARG A 117 -16.53 1.72 22.96
N LEU A 118 -17.72 1.14 23.15
CA LEU A 118 -19.00 1.79 22.85
C LEU A 118 -19.26 3.01 23.72
N LEU A 119 -18.96 2.90 25.02
CA LEU A 119 -19.07 4.02 25.95
C LEU A 119 -18.18 5.19 25.51
N VAL A 120 -16.90 4.92 25.22
CA VAL A 120 -15.95 5.92 24.75
C VAL A 120 -16.35 6.50 23.40
N ALA A 121 -16.88 5.72 22.47
CA ALA A 121 -17.38 6.19 21.19
C ALA A 121 -18.54 7.20 21.36
N LYS A 122 -19.43 6.93 22.31
CA LYS A 122 -20.52 7.86 22.66
C LYS A 122 -20.00 9.15 23.31
N GLU A 123 -19.04 9.04 24.25
CA GLU A 123 -18.45 10.20 24.94
C GLU A 123 -17.63 11.10 24.01
N ASP A 124 -16.74 10.51 23.20
CA ASP A 124 -15.75 11.26 22.43
C ASP A 124 -16.30 11.74 21.07
N LYS A 125 -17.23 11.00 20.44
CA LYS A 125 -17.72 11.25 19.07
C LYS A 125 -19.24 11.37 18.98
N GLN A 126 -19.98 11.22 20.07
CA GLN A 126 -21.46 11.25 20.12
C GLN A 126 -22.12 10.23 19.16
N LEU A 127 -21.42 9.11 18.87
CA LEU A 127 -21.93 8.06 18.01
C LEU A 127 -23.01 7.26 18.76
N ASP A 128 -24.05 6.85 18.04
CA ASP A 128 -24.98 5.84 18.55
C ASP A 128 -24.33 4.45 18.56
N GLU A 129 -24.96 3.49 19.24
CA GLU A 129 -24.39 2.14 19.39
C GLU A 129 -24.18 1.42 18.05
N LYS A 130 -25.09 1.58 17.09
CA LYS A 130 -25.01 0.95 15.77
C LYS A 130 -23.89 1.53 14.93
N GLU A 131 -23.74 2.85 14.93
CA GLU A 131 -22.67 3.57 14.24
C GLU A 131 -21.31 3.24 14.86
N ALA A 132 -21.23 3.22 16.20
CA ALA A 132 -20.02 2.87 16.94
C ALA A 132 -19.58 1.42 16.64
N LEU A 133 -20.48 0.45 16.67
CA LEU A 133 -20.20 -0.95 16.32
C LEU A 133 -19.71 -1.09 14.87
N LYS A 134 -20.37 -0.40 13.92
CA LYS A 134 -19.95 -0.41 12.52
C LYS A 134 -18.54 0.14 12.35
N ARG A 135 -18.23 1.24 13.05
CA ARG A 135 -16.92 1.87 13.02
C ARG A 135 -15.84 0.96 13.65
N ILE A 136 -16.11 0.41 14.83
CA ILE A 136 -15.21 -0.51 15.53
C ILE A 136 -14.85 -1.71 14.64
N ARG A 137 -15.87 -2.38 14.08
CA ARG A 137 -15.65 -3.54 13.20
C ARG A 137 -14.81 -3.21 11.97
N LYS A 138 -15.06 -2.04 11.37
CA LYS A 138 -14.27 -1.58 10.22
C LYS A 138 -12.81 -1.37 10.62
N ASP A 139 -12.56 -0.61 11.69
CA ASP A 139 -11.22 -0.27 12.15
C ASP A 139 -10.44 -1.53 12.61
N ASP A 140 -11.10 -2.48 13.27
CA ASP A 140 -10.50 -3.77 13.68
C ASP A 140 -10.15 -4.63 12.46
N THR A 141 -10.99 -4.62 11.41
CA THR A 141 -10.71 -5.32 10.15
C THR A 141 -9.50 -4.70 9.44
N GLU A 142 -9.43 -3.37 9.37
CA GLU A 142 -8.28 -2.65 8.77
C GLU A 142 -6.99 -2.93 9.57
N SER A 143 -7.07 -2.95 10.90
CA SER A 143 -5.95 -3.32 11.77
C SER A 143 -5.46 -4.75 11.54
N ALA A 144 -6.39 -5.72 11.41
CA ALA A 144 -6.04 -7.10 11.14
C ALA A 144 -5.34 -7.27 9.78
N LEU A 145 -5.85 -6.62 8.74
CA LEU A 145 -5.24 -6.63 7.40
C LEU A 145 -3.83 -5.99 7.40
N TRP A 146 -3.64 -4.89 8.15
CA TRP A 146 -2.35 -4.25 8.27
C TRP A 146 -1.33 -5.16 8.98
N VAL A 147 -1.73 -5.73 10.12
CA VAL A 147 -0.86 -6.60 10.91
C VAL A 147 -0.52 -7.89 10.16
N ASP A 148 -1.48 -8.48 9.44
CA ASP A 148 -1.21 -9.65 8.58
C ASP A 148 -0.18 -9.31 7.50
N MET A 149 -0.32 -8.16 6.86
CA MET A 149 0.59 -7.73 5.80
C MET A 149 2.02 -7.45 6.31
N VAL A 150 2.18 -6.75 7.44
CA VAL A 150 3.51 -6.30 7.88
C VAL A 150 4.20 -7.26 8.84
N LEU A 151 3.44 -8.09 9.56
CA LEU A 151 3.94 -8.99 10.60
C LEU A 151 3.55 -10.46 10.37
N SER A 152 2.77 -10.76 9.30
CA SER A 152 2.25 -12.10 9.00
C SER A 152 1.47 -12.72 10.17
N ALA A 153 0.69 -11.90 10.88
CA ALA A 153 -0.11 -12.31 12.02
C ALA A 153 -1.59 -11.96 11.78
N LYS A 154 -2.48 -12.95 11.85
CA LYS A 154 -3.90 -12.77 11.53
C LYS A 154 -4.68 -11.97 12.57
N ASP A 155 -4.30 -12.09 13.84
CA ASP A 155 -4.94 -11.37 14.94
C ASP A 155 -4.05 -10.20 15.40
N PRO A 156 -4.50 -8.93 15.22
CA PRO A 156 -3.73 -7.75 15.60
C PRO A 156 -3.54 -7.60 17.11
N TRP A 157 -4.28 -8.35 17.90
CA TRP A 157 -4.24 -8.29 19.37
C TRP A 157 -3.41 -9.41 19.99
N THR A 158 -2.68 -10.19 19.19
CA THR A 158 -1.83 -11.29 19.66
C THR A 158 -0.71 -10.77 20.56
N THR A 159 -0.60 -11.35 21.78
CA THR A 159 0.38 -10.93 22.79
C THR A 159 1.83 -10.99 22.32
N GLY A 160 2.18 -11.91 21.43
CA GLY A 160 3.54 -12.06 20.89
C GLY A 160 4.03 -10.91 20.01
N LEU A 161 3.16 -9.98 19.63
CA LEU A 161 3.53 -8.81 18.81
C LEU A 161 3.98 -7.62 19.64
N TYR A 162 3.68 -7.61 20.95
CA TYR A 162 3.86 -6.47 21.84
C TYR A 162 4.59 -6.86 23.11
N ASP A 163 5.33 -5.91 23.66
CA ASP A 163 5.97 -6.07 24.97
C ASP A 163 4.93 -5.85 26.10
N MET A 164 3.90 -5.06 25.81
CA MET A 164 2.80 -4.78 26.75
C MET A 164 1.45 -4.77 26.03
N LEU A 165 0.50 -5.54 26.56
CA LEU A 165 -0.91 -5.49 26.17
C LEU A 165 -1.71 -4.92 27.36
N ILE A 166 -2.29 -3.73 27.22
CA ILE A 166 -2.93 -3.01 28.33
C ILE A 166 -4.44 -2.94 28.12
N PRO A 167 -5.24 -3.59 29.01
CA PRO A 167 -6.70 -3.53 28.99
C PRO A 167 -7.16 -2.18 29.58
N MET A 168 -7.60 -1.28 28.72
CA MET A 168 -7.97 0.11 29.08
C MET A 168 -9.25 0.20 29.92
N ASP A 169 -10.13 -0.79 29.81
CA ASP A 169 -11.32 -0.95 30.67
C ASP A 169 -10.97 -1.27 32.13
N LYS A 170 -9.76 -1.79 32.39
CA LYS A 170 -9.26 -2.11 33.74
C LYS A 170 -8.30 -1.05 34.27
N GLN A 171 -7.38 -0.58 33.43
CA GLN A 171 -6.29 0.29 33.86
C GLN A 171 -6.63 1.78 33.76
N GLY A 172 -7.51 2.17 32.82
CA GLY A 172 -7.75 3.55 32.50
C GLY A 172 -6.50 4.28 31.97
N VAL A 173 -6.63 5.57 31.71
CA VAL A 173 -5.55 6.37 31.14
C VAL A 173 -4.37 6.52 32.09
N ASP A 174 -4.65 6.76 33.38
CA ASP A 174 -3.60 7.00 34.40
C ASP A 174 -2.80 5.73 34.69
N GLY A 175 -3.47 4.60 34.87
CA GLY A 175 -2.81 3.32 35.08
C GLY A 175 -1.98 2.88 33.88
N ALA A 176 -2.51 3.03 32.67
CA ALA A 176 -1.77 2.73 31.44
C ALA A 176 -0.50 3.62 31.32
N THR A 177 -0.63 4.93 31.55
CA THR A 177 0.51 5.86 31.53
C THR A 177 1.58 5.49 32.55
N ALA A 178 1.17 5.18 33.78
CA ALA A 178 2.09 4.80 34.86
C ALA A 178 2.84 3.49 34.52
N LEU A 179 2.11 2.46 34.01
CA LEU A 179 2.70 1.19 33.60
C LEU A 179 3.73 1.36 32.48
N ILE A 180 3.41 2.17 31.45
CA ILE A 180 4.34 2.44 30.34
C ILE A 180 5.56 3.18 30.85
N THR A 181 5.39 4.25 31.64
CA THR A 181 6.50 5.07 32.17
C THR A 181 7.42 4.22 33.08
N GLN A 182 6.85 3.37 33.93
CA GLN A 182 7.63 2.47 34.79
C GLN A 182 8.48 1.49 33.96
N ASN A 183 7.95 1.00 32.83
CA ASN A 183 8.68 0.06 31.98
C ASN A 183 9.82 0.72 31.20
N LEU A 184 9.77 2.03 30.92
CA LEU A 184 10.84 2.74 30.20
C LEU A 184 12.19 2.70 30.95
N SER A 185 12.19 2.57 32.28
CA SER A 185 13.41 2.49 33.10
C SER A 185 14.02 1.08 33.19
N ARG A 186 13.41 0.10 32.53
CA ARG A 186 13.93 -1.28 32.57
C ARG A 186 15.20 -1.43 31.73
N GLU A 187 16.15 -2.22 32.23
CA GLU A 187 17.41 -2.52 31.56
C GLU A 187 17.22 -3.08 30.14
N ALA A 188 16.16 -3.85 29.91
CA ALA A 188 15.83 -4.41 28.60
C ALA A 188 15.60 -3.36 27.49
N LEU A 189 15.24 -2.11 27.87
CA LEU A 189 15.06 -0.99 26.95
C LEU A 189 16.28 -0.07 26.86
N THR A 190 17.37 -0.43 27.49
CA THR A 190 18.63 0.29 27.34
C THR A 190 19.15 0.19 25.91
N VAL A 191 19.57 1.32 25.37
CA VAL A 191 20.16 1.34 24.02
C VAL A 191 21.52 0.66 24.04
N THR A 192 21.57 -0.50 23.42
CA THR A 192 22.80 -1.29 23.24
C THR A 192 23.39 -1.06 21.86
N GLU A 193 24.66 -1.43 21.68
CA GLU A 193 25.28 -1.43 20.34
C GLU A 193 24.55 -2.35 19.37
N ALA A 194 24.07 -3.50 19.83
CA ALA A 194 23.27 -4.42 19.03
C ALA A 194 21.94 -3.79 18.57
N SER A 195 21.26 -3.05 19.47
CA SER A 195 20.00 -2.41 19.10
C SER A 195 20.18 -1.18 18.19
N ARG A 196 21.34 -0.50 18.28
CA ARG A 196 21.70 0.56 17.31
C ARG A 196 21.97 -0.03 15.94
N ARG A 197 22.76 -1.10 15.86
CA ARG A 197 23.00 -1.83 14.59
C ARG A 197 21.67 -2.31 13.98
N ALA A 198 20.75 -2.84 14.78
CA ALA A 198 19.45 -3.25 14.29
C ALA A 198 18.63 -2.09 13.68
N LEU A 199 18.78 -0.86 14.20
CA LEU A 199 18.17 0.33 13.62
C LEU A 199 18.87 0.75 12.31
N ASP A 200 20.21 0.65 12.24
CA ASP A 200 20.96 0.93 11.02
C ASP A 200 20.63 -0.11 9.93
N ASP A 201 20.52 -1.39 10.29
CA ASP A 201 20.07 -2.46 9.40
C ASP A 201 18.63 -2.22 8.92
N PHE A 202 17.75 -1.71 9.79
CA PHE A 202 16.39 -1.33 9.36
C PHE A 202 16.39 -0.22 8.32
N ARG A 203 17.23 0.81 8.47
CA ARG A 203 17.39 1.88 7.48
C ARG A 203 17.96 1.35 6.16
N LEU A 204 18.98 0.49 6.24
CA LEU A 204 19.57 -0.12 5.06
C LEU A 204 18.54 -0.97 4.30
N ALA A 205 17.80 -1.84 5.01
CA ALA A 205 16.76 -2.67 4.43
C ALA A 205 15.65 -1.84 3.78
N ALA A 206 15.17 -0.78 4.46
CA ALA A 206 14.13 0.09 3.92
C ALA A 206 14.59 0.87 2.67
N THR A 207 15.87 1.31 2.64
CA THR A 207 16.46 1.96 1.47
C THR A 207 16.55 0.99 0.29
N ALA A 208 17.02 -0.23 0.55
CA ALA A 208 17.12 -1.27 -0.48
C ALA A 208 15.73 -1.70 -0.99
N GLU A 209 14.74 -1.80 -0.10
CA GLU A 209 13.35 -2.15 -0.49
C GLU A 209 12.76 -1.11 -1.45
N VAL A 210 12.89 0.19 -1.15
CA VAL A 210 12.45 1.26 -2.05
C VAL A 210 13.15 1.18 -3.41
N TYR A 211 14.47 0.95 -3.42
CA TYR A 211 15.20 0.81 -4.67
C TYR A 211 14.72 -0.38 -5.50
N LEU A 212 14.64 -1.57 -4.88
CA LEU A 212 14.23 -2.81 -5.56
C LEU A 212 12.78 -2.76 -6.08
N VAL A 213 11.86 -2.19 -5.28
CA VAL A 213 10.48 -2.00 -5.71
C VAL A 213 10.41 -0.97 -6.85
N GLY A 214 11.26 0.05 -6.85
CA GLY A 214 11.43 1.00 -7.97
C GLY A 214 11.91 0.35 -9.26
N GLU A 215 12.75 -0.70 -9.16
CA GLU A 215 13.19 -1.53 -10.30
C GLU A 215 12.15 -2.62 -10.69
N GLY A 216 10.98 -2.64 -10.05
CA GLY A 216 9.89 -3.60 -10.32
C GLY A 216 10.02 -4.95 -9.61
N HIS A 217 10.98 -5.11 -8.69
CA HIS A 217 11.15 -6.34 -7.93
C HIS A 217 10.26 -6.40 -6.69
N ASP A 218 9.65 -7.56 -6.44
CA ASP A 218 8.81 -7.85 -5.27
C ASP A 218 9.42 -9.01 -4.47
N VAL A 219 10.31 -8.67 -3.58
CA VAL A 219 11.02 -9.62 -2.72
C VAL A 219 11.01 -9.14 -1.27
N GLY A 220 11.08 -10.06 -0.33
CA GLY A 220 11.29 -9.70 1.07
C GLY A 220 12.70 -9.13 1.25
N VAL A 221 12.82 -7.99 1.96
CA VAL A 221 14.11 -7.33 2.20
C VAL A 221 14.33 -7.18 3.70
N ARG A 222 15.46 -7.63 4.18
CA ARG A 222 15.95 -7.37 5.53
C ARG A 222 17.47 -7.22 5.52
N ALA A 223 18.02 -6.63 6.57
CA ALA A 223 19.47 -6.53 6.73
C ALA A 223 19.91 -7.08 8.08
N GLU A 224 21.13 -7.60 8.12
CA GLU A 224 21.81 -8.07 9.33
C GLU A 224 23.29 -7.71 9.26
N ASN A 225 23.73 -6.82 10.15
CA ASN A 225 25.12 -6.35 10.20
C ASN A 225 25.65 -5.84 8.84
N GLY A 226 24.82 -5.09 8.11
CA GLY A 226 25.15 -4.55 6.79
C GLY A 226 25.00 -5.53 5.61
N THR A 227 24.71 -6.81 5.85
CA THR A 227 24.39 -7.79 4.81
C THR A 227 22.90 -7.71 4.48
N LEU A 228 22.54 -7.47 3.22
CA LEU A 228 21.17 -7.57 2.75
C LEU A 228 20.77 -9.02 2.52
N ILE A 229 19.60 -9.41 3.04
CA ILE A 229 19.00 -10.72 2.84
C ILE A 229 17.72 -10.53 2.05
N LEU A 230 17.75 -10.93 0.78
CA LEU A 230 16.63 -10.86 -0.13
C LEU A 230 15.91 -12.22 -0.17
N THR A 231 14.57 -12.21 -0.01
CA THR A 231 13.78 -13.44 0.05
C THR A 231 12.79 -13.48 -1.10
N ILE A 232 12.94 -14.46 -2.01
CA ILE A 232 12.04 -14.71 -3.11
C ILE A 232 10.89 -15.59 -2.61
N ASN A 233 9.68 -15.03 -2.48
CA ASN A 233 8.50 -15.73 -1.96
C ASN A 233 7.53 -16.23 -3.05
N LYS A 234 7.78 -15.90 -4.31
CA LYS A 234 6.93 -16.27 -5.44
C LYS A 234 7.64 -17.18 -6.40
N ASN A 235 6.90 -18.12 -7.00
CA ASN A 235 7.48 -19.04 -7.98
C ASN A 235 7.96 -18.28 -9.22
N VAL A 236 9.13 -18.64 -9.73
CA VAL A 236 9.75 -18.03 -10.91
C VAL A 236 10.35 -19.12 -11.82
N MET A 237 10.13 -19.00 -13.13
CA MET A 237 10.63 -19.99 -14.08
C MET A 237 12.17 -19.99 -14.23
N MET A 238 12.81 -18.83 -14.08
CA MET A 238 14.28 -18.67 -14.23
C MET A 238 14.87 -18.13 -12.94
N LEU A 239 14.91 -18.98 -11.90
CA LEU A 239 15.33 -18.58 -10.54
C LEU A 239 16.75 -18.03 -10.50
N GLU A 240 17.72 -18.68 -11.16
CA GLU A 240 19.12 -18.25 -11.13
C GLU A 240 19.29 -16.88 -11.81
N ARG A 241 18.60 -16.64 -12.93
CA ARG A 241 18.61 -15.32 -13.57
C ARG A 241 18.05 -14.23 -12.66
N LEU A 242 16.94 -14.50 -11.97
CA LEU A 242 16.38 -13.54 -11.01
C LEU A 242 17.32 -13.29 -9.84
N LYS A 243 18.01 -14.30 -9.33
CA LYS A 243 19.02 -14.13 -8.29
C LYS A 243 20.15 -13.20 -8.73
N ASP A 244 20.68 -13.38 -9.95
CA ASP A 244 21.73 -12.55 -10.50
C ASP A 244 21.25 -11.08 -10.68
N GLU A 245 20.03 -10.88 -11.17
CA GLU A 245 19.43 -9.56 -11.30
C GLU A 245 19.27 -8.86 -9.94
N LEU A 246 18.79 -9.59 -8.92
CA LEU A 246 18.62 -9.07 -7.56
C LEU A 246 19.98 -8.75 -6.90
N LEU A 247 21.00 -9.61 -7.04
CA LEU A 247 22.34 -9.37 -6.55
C LEU A 247 22.92 -8.09 -7.19
N HIS A 248 22.80 -7.95 -8.50
CA HIS A 248 23.26 -6.77 -9.22
C HIS A 248 22.52 -5.49 -8.81
N ALA A 249 21.20 -5.55 -8.66
CA ALA A 249 20.40 -4.41 -8.23
C ALA A 249 20.72 -3.98 -6.79
N ALA A 250 20.77 -4.93 -5.87
CA ALA A 250 21.02 -4.68 -4.46
C ALA A 250 22.44 -4.16 -4.16
N SER A 251 23.45 -4.61 -4.93
CA SER A 251 24.84 -4.12 -4.78
C SER A 251 25.01 -2.63 -5.10
N LYS A 252 24.05 -2.00 -5.78
CA LYS A 252 24.07 -0.56 -6.07
C LYS A 252 23.58 0.30 -4.89
N VAL A 253 22.97 -0.32 -3.89
CA VAL A 253 22.45 0.39 -2.72
C VAL A 253 23.58 0.80 -1.80
N ALA A 254 23.66 2.10 -1.49
CA ALA A 254 24.72 2.62 -0.62
C ALA A 254 24.65 2.02 0.79
N GLY A 255 25.79 1.61 1.34
CA GLY A 255 25.91 1.03 2.68
C GLY A 255 25.75 -0.50 2.72
N VAL A 256 25.48 -1.16 1.60
CA VAL A 256 25.45 -2.60 1.49
C VAL A 256 26.88 -3.15 1.48
N THR A 257 27.18 -4.07 2.39
CA THR A 257 28.49 -4.76 2.45
C THR A 257 28.47 -6.09 1.73
N ASP A 258 27.33 -6.78 1.78
CA ASP A 258 27.13 -8.08 1.14
C ASP A 258 25.64 -8.30 0.85
N VAL A 259 25.32 -9.21 -0.09
CA VAL A 259 23.93 -9.54 -0.48
C VAL A 259 23.75 -11.05 -0.52
N GLU A 260 22.78 -11.56 0.21
CA GLU A 260 22.36 -12.95 0.21
C GLU A 260 20.96 -13.07 -0.36
N VAL A 261 20.75 -13.93 -1.38
CA VAL A 261 19.44 -14.19 -1.96
C VAL A 261 18.95 -15.58 -1.56
N LYS A 262 17.81 -15.64 -0.88
CA LYS A 262 17.18 -16.87 -0.38
C LYS A 262 15.83 -17.11 -1.04
N VAL A 263 15.44 -18.38 -1.10
CA VAL A 263 14.08 -18.80 -1.45
C VAL A 263 13.29 -18.93 -0.15
N GLY A 264 12.17 -18.23 -0.08
CA GLY A 264 11.26 -18.27 1.07
C GLY A 264 10.25 -19.41 0.99
N SER A 265 9.53 -19.64 2.09
CA SER A 265 8.51 -20.70 2.19
C SER A 265 7.33 -20.49 1.24
N GLY A 266 7.04 -19.23 0.85
CA GLY A 266 6.00 -18.89 -0.13
C GLY A 266 6.34 -19.27 -1.56
N PHE A 267 7.60 -19.57 -1.89
CA PHE A 267 8.04 -19.89 -3.25
C PHE A 267 7.29 -21.09 -3.88
N TYR A 268 6.89 -22.05 -3.09
CA TYR A 268 6.18 -23.27 -3.53
C TYR A 268 4.66 -23.10 -3.60
N GLN A 269 4.15 -21.90 -3.37
CA GLN A 269 2.74 -21.58 -3.55
C GLN A 269 2.43 -21.22 -5.02
N THR A 270 1.15 -21.12 -5.37
CA THR A 270 0.69 -20.92 -6.75
C THR A 270 0.91 -19.50 -7.30
N ASP A 271 1.44 -18.59 -6.49
CA ASP A 271 1.66 -17.21 -6.93
C ASP A 271 2.95 -17.09 -7.75
N ILE A 272 2.85 -16.48 -8.94
CA ILE A 272 3.95 -16.34 -9.87
C ILE A 272 4.64 -14.99 -9.67
N TYR A 273 5.97 -15.02 -9.62
CA TYR A 273 6.78 -13.80 -9.61
C TYR A 273 6.63 -13.05 -10.93
N ARG A 274 6.30 -11.76 -10.86
CA ARG A 274 6.27 -10.86 -12.00
C ARG A 274 7.06 -9.61 -11.67
N ARG A 275 7.97 -9.23 -12.57
CA ARG A 275 8.58 -7.90 -12.54
C ARG A 275 7.58 -6.91 -13.12
N VAL A 276 7.42 -5.75 -12.48
CA VAL A 276 6.56 -4.68 -13.01
C VAL A 276 7.28 -4.00 -14.17
N ASP A 277 6.63 -3.95 -15.34
CA ASP A 277 7.09 -3.17 -16.49
C ASP A 277 6.41 -1.80 -16.47
N PHE A 278 7.16 -0.77 -16.14
CA PHE A 278 6.65 0.61 -16.08
C PHE A 278 6.45 1.27 -17.45
N GLU A 279 6.87 0.63 -18.55
CA GLU A 279 6.57 1.11 -19.92
C GLU A 279 5.13 0.83 -20.34
N MET A 280 4.48 -0.15 -19.68
CA MET A 280 3.09 -0.51 -19.94
C MET A 280 2.17 0.10 -18.85
N PRO A 281 0.92 0.46 -19.20
CA PRO A 281 -0.04 0.89 -18.18
C PRO A 281 -0.35 -0.30 -17.25
N SER A 282 -0.33 -0.03 -15.96
CA SER A 282 -0.54 -1.05 -14.94
C SER A 282 -2.00 -1.11 -14.44
N LYS A 283 -2.84 -0.15 -14.88
CA LYS A 283 -4.26 -0.04 -14.55
C LYS A 283 -5.10 0.16 -15.80
N VAL A 284 -5.43 -0.94 -16.48
CA VAL A 284 -6.28 -0.91 -17.67
C VAL A 284 -7.68 -1.41 -17.33
N LEU A 285 -8.70 -0.57 -17.52
CA LEU A 285 -10.10 -0.96 -17.39
C LEU A 285 -10.64 -1.37 -18.76
N LEU A 286 -11.12 -2.60 -18.88
CA LEU A 286 -11.79 -3.13 -20.08
C LEU A 286 -13.30 -3.06 -19.87
N VAL A 287 -14.00 -2.39 -20.77
CA VAL A 287 -15.46 -2.16 -20.70
C VAL A 287 -16.11 -2.67 -21.98
N ASP A 288 -16.82 -3.80 -21.89
CA ASP A 288 -17.37 -4.47 -23.03
C ASP A 288 -18.42 -5.51 -22.59
N ASP A 289 -19.59 -5.56 -23.20
CA ASP A 289 -20.66 -6.50 -22.86
C ASP A 289 -20.45 -7.91 -23.44
N GLU A 290 -19.57 -8.05 -24.43
CA GLU A 290 -19.15 -9.34 -25.01
C GLU A 290 -18.18 -10.08 -24.06
N ARG A 291 -18.72 -10.76 -23.05
CA ARG A 291 -17.96 -11.37 -21.95
C ARG A 291 -16.80 -12.26 -22.41
N GLU A 292 -17.01 -13.13 -23.39
CA GLU A 292 -15.97 -14.04 -23.89
C GLU A 292 -14.83 -13.28 -24.57
N PHE A 293 -15.16 -12.25 -25.34
CA PHE A 293 -14.19 -11.39 -26.01
C PHE A 293 -13.32 -10.65 -24.97
N VAL A 294 -13.94 -9.95 -24.04
CA VAL A 294 -13.21 -9.09 -23.11
C VAL A 294 -12.40 -9.89 -22.10
N GLN A 295 -12.87 -11.09 -21.69
CA GLN A 295 -12.09 -12.00 -20.85
C GLN A 295 -10.85 -12.53 -21.58
N THR A 296 -11.02 -12.97 -22.84
CA THR A 296 -9.89 -13.41 -23.69
C THR A 296 -8.89 -12.26 -23.91
N LEU A 297 -9.38 -11.03 -24.11
CA LEU A 297 -8.53 -9.86 -24.25
C LEU A 297 -7.74 -9.57 -22.97
N SER A 298 -8.40 -9.65 -21.82
CA SER A 298 -7.77 -9.51 -20.50
C SER A 298 -6.64 -10.52 -20.30
N GLU A 299 -6.88 -11.80 -20.58
CA GLU A 299 -5.87 -12.86 -20.49
C GLU A 299 -4.66 -12.60 -21.41
N ARG A 300 -4.91 -12.14 -22.63
CA ARG A 300 -3.83 -11.80 -23.58
C ARG A 300 -3.01 -10.59 -23.14
N LEU A 301 -3.64 -9.62 -22.50
CA LEU A 301 -2.96 -8.47 -21.91
C LEU A 301 -2.16 -8.88 -20.66
N GLU A 302 -2.71 -9.76 -19.83
CA GLU A 302 -1.98 -10.33 -18.69
C GLU A 302 -0.71 -11.08 -19.09
N MET A 303 -0.73 -11.81 -20.21
CA MET A 303 0.46 -12.47 -20.74
C MET A 303 1.56 -11.50 -21.18
N ARG A 304 1.24 -10.21 -21.29
CA ARG A 304 2.17 -9.11 -21.63
C ARG A 304 2.44 -8.17 -20.45
N ASP A 305 2.16 -8.65 -19.25
CA ASP A 305 2.33 -7.90 -17.99
C ASP A 305 1.49 -6.62 -17.90
N VAL A 306 0.40 -6.50 -18.67
CA VAL A 306 -0.56 -5.41 -18.60
C VAL A 306 -1.63 -5.76 -17.58
N GLY A 307 -1.72 -4.97 -16.51
CA GLY A 307 -2.76 -5.13 -15.49
C GLY A 307 -4.12 -4.69 -16.01
N SER A 308 -5.06 -5.63 -16.15
CA SER A 308 -6.41 -5.33 -16.63
C SER A 308 -7.50 -5.78 -15.65
N HIS A 309 -8.58 -5.00 -15.58
CA HIS A 309 -9.81 -5.35 -14.90
C HIS A 309 -10.97 -5.23 -15.87
N VAL A 310 -11.96 -6.13 -15.76
CA VAL A 310 -13.07 -6.24 -16.71
C VAL A 310 -14.38 -5.83 -16.05
N VAL A 311 -15.13 -4.97 -16.71
CA VAL A 311 -16.53 -4.66 -16.40
C VAL A 311 -17.38 -4.80 -17.68
N PHE A 312 -18.67 -5.08 -17.52
CA PHE A 312 -19.51 -5.52 -18.64
C PHE A 312 -20.58 -4.49 -19.06
N ASP A 313 -20.55 -3.31 -18.47
CA ASP A 313 -21.48 -2.22 -18.77
C ASP A 313 -20.90 -0.85 -18.36
N GLY A 314 -21.52 0.22 -18.91
CA GLY A 314 -21.05 1.58 -18.68
C GLY A 314 -21.26 2.10 -17.25
N GLU A 315 -22.29 1.62 -16.53
CA GLU A 315 -22.54 2.04 -15.15
C GLU A 315 -21.45 1.49 -14.23
N SER A 316 -21.15 0.20 -14.36
CA SER A 316 -20.04 -0.46 -13.65
C SER A 316 -18.70 0.21 -13.93
N ALA A 317 -18.46 0.67 -15.17
CA ALA A 317 -17.26 1.39 -15.54
C ALA A 317 -17.15 2.74 -14.79
N LEU A 318 -18.22 3.51 -14.71
CA LEU A 318 -18.24 4.79 -13.99
C LEU A 318 -18.09 4.60 -12.48
N ASP A 319 -18.69 3.56 -11.90
CA ASP A 319 -18.54 3.25 -10.47
C ASP A 319 -17.11 2.80 -10.13
N MET A 320 -16.48 1.99 -11.02
CA MET A 320 -15.09 1.59 -10.89
C MET A 320 -14.16 2.80 -10.94
N MET A 321 -14.35 3.71 -11.89
CA MET A 321 -13.56 4.93 -12.03
C MET A 321 -13.54 5.77 -10.73
N ARG A 322 -14.66 5.82 -9.99
CA ARG A 322 -14.76 6.56 -8.72
C ARG A 322 -14.08 5.85 -7.54
N SER A 323 -14.06 4.53 -7.56
CA SER A 323 -13.53 3.72 -6.47
C SER A 323 -12.05 3.40 -6.62
N ASP A 324 -11.61 3.16 -7.86
CA ASP A 324 -10.23 2.77 -8.19
C ASP A 324 -9.89 3.25 -9.61
N GLU A 325 -9.39 4.47 -9.71
CA GLU A 325 -9.15 5.19 -10.96
C GLU A 325 -8.17 4.44 -11.87
N PRO A 326 -8.59 4.02 -13.10
CA PRO A 326 -7.70 3.42 -14.08
C PRO A 326 -6.80 4.47 -14.74
N GLU A 327 -5.66 4.04 -15.27
CA GLU A 327 -4.79 4.87 -16.11
C GLU A 327 -5.31 4.92 -17.55
N VAL A 328 -5.73 3.78 -18.07
CA VAL A 328 -6.28 3.64 -19.41
C VAL A 328 -7.60 2.89 -19.35
N MET A 329 -8.59 3.34 -20.12
CA MET A 329 -9.86 2.65 -20.34
C MET A 329 -9.93 2.19 -21.78
N ILE A 330 -10.20 0.91 -22.01
CA ILE A 330 -10.59 0.36 -23.33
C ILE A 330 -12.10 0.18 -23.30
N LEU A 331 -12.80 0.88 -24.17
CA LEU A 331 -14.25 1.05 -24.13
C LEU A 331 -14.92 0.67 -25.43
N ASP A 332 -15.88 -0.26 -25.35
CA ASP A 332 -16.81 -0.48 -26.47
C ASP A 332 -17.89 0.61 -26.53
N LEU A 333 -18.38 0.90 -27.72
CA LEU A 333 -19.45 1.87 -27.95
C LEU A 333 -20.83 1.26 -27.79
N LYS A 334 -21.02 0.04 -28.24
CA LYS A 334 -22.33 -0.61 -28.32
C LYS A 334 -22.56 -1.56 -27.15
N MET A 335 -23.02 -1.01 -26.05
CA MET A 335 -23.32 -1.78 -24.84
C MET A 335 -24.77 -1.54 -24.39
N PRO A 336 -25.40 -2.49 -23.71
CA PRO A 336 -26.70 -2.27 -23.05
C PRO A 336 -26.59 -1.20 -21.95
N GLY A 337 -27.64 -0.41 -21.79
CA GLY A 337 -27.70 0.64 -20.78
C GLY A 337 -27.10 1.97 -21.25
N ILE A 338 -26.05 2.44 -20.59
CA ILE A 338 -25.37 3.68 -20.98
C ILE A 338 -24.49 3.45 -22.20
N ASP A 339 -24.72 4.22 -23.28
CA ASP A 339 -23.91 4.22 -24.50
C ASP A 339 -22.44 4.57 -24.20
N GLY A 340 -21.50 3.91 -24.86
CA GLY A 340 -20.06 4.14 -24.68
C GLY A 340 -19.63 5.58 -24.99
N ILE A 341 -20.30 6.31 -25.90
CA ILE A 341 -20.02 7.73 -26.15
C ILE A 341 -20.37 8.58 -24.90
N GLU A 342 -21.48 8.25 -24.23
CA GLU A 342 -21.85 8.95 -22.99
C GLU A 342 -20.90 8.58 -21.85
N VAL A 343 -20.42 7.32 -21.75
CA VAL A 343 -19.37 6.93 -20.82
C VAL A 343 -18.10 7.74 -21.06
N LEU A 344 -17.63 7.82 -22.32
CA LEU A 344 -16.46 8.63 -22.70
C LEU A 344 -16.61 10.09 -22.27
N ARG A 345 -17.80 10.70 -22.53
CA ARG A 345 -18.08 12.09 -22.16
C ARG A 345 -17.95 12.31 -20.66
N ARG A 346 -18.52 11.43 -19.83
CA ARG A 346 -18.45 11.52 -18.37
C ARG A 346 -17.04 11.30 -17.86
N VAL A 347 -16.34 10.28 -18.36
CA VAL A 347 -14.95 10.02 -18.00
C VAL A 347 -14.08 11.23 -18.28
N LYS A 348 -14.17 11.82 -19.47
CA LYS A 348 -13.37 13.00 -19.84
C LYS A 348 -13.76 14.27 -19.10
N SER A 349 -15.02 14.38 -18.66
CA SER A 349 -15.50 15.50 -17.83
C SER A 349 -15.06 15.38 -16.36
N GLU A 350 -15.17 14.19 -15.77
CA GLU A 350 -14.87 13.95 -14.35
C GLU A 350 -13.36 13.72 -14.11
N ASN A 351 -12.71 12.91 -14.96
CA ASN A 351 -11.31 12.52 -14.84
C ASN A 351 -10.58 12.62 -16.20
N PRO A 352 -10.23 13.82 -16.67
CA PRO A 352 -9.59 14.03 -17.99
C PRO A 352 -8.21 13.39 -18.09
N ALA A 353 -7.63 12.97 -16.97
CA ALA A 353 -6.34 12.27 -16.92
C ALA A 353 -6.38 10.85 -17.48
N ILE A 354 -7.54 10.17 -17.37
CA ILE A 354 -7.72 8.83 -17.90
C ILE A 354 -7.65 8.86 -19.42
N GLU A 355 -6.74 8.08 -20.03
CA GLU A 355 -6.71 7.93 -21.48
C GLU A 355 -7.72 6.86 -21.91
N VAL A 356 -8.59 7.22 -22.87
CA VAL A 356 -9.65 6.32 -23.34
C VAL A 356 -9.35 5.86 -24.75
N ILE A 357 -9.25 4.54 -24.96
CA ILE A 357 -9.10 3.88 -26.24
C ILE A 357 -10.45 3.26 -26.59
N ILE A 358 -11.06 3.68 -27.69
CA ILE A 358 -12.29 3.07 -28.18
C ILE A 358 -11.92 1.77 -28.93
N LEU A 359 -12.63 0.69 -28.64
CA LEU A 359 -12.46 -0.60 -29.31
C LEU A 359 -13.83 -1.18 -29.61
N THR A 360 -14.32 -1.02 -30.86
CA THR A 360 -15.70 -1.38 -31.23
C THR A 360 -15.76 -2.19 -32.53
N GLY A 361 -16.73 -3.10 -32.60
CA GLY A 361 -17.07 -3.83 -33.82
C GLY A 361 -18.04 -3.10 -34.75
N HIS A 362 -18.76 -2.09 -34.23
CA HIS A 362 -19.88 -1.46 -34.91
C HIS A 362 -19.86 0.07 -34.74
N GLY A 363 -18.87 0.74 -35.29
CA GLY A 363 -18.78 2.19 -35.25
C GLY A 363 -18.78 2.81 -36.64
N SER A 364 -19.50 3.92 -36.81
CA SER A 364 -19.49 4.73 -38.02
C SER A 364 -18.29 5.71 -38.00
N GLU A 365 -17.97 6.31 -39.13
CA GLU A 365 -16.97 7.40 -39.21
C GLU A 365 -17.43 8.65 -38.42
N GLU A 366 -18.73 8.84 -38.25
CA GLU A 366 -19.33 9.89 -37.45
C GLU A 366 -19.10 9.62 -35.94
N ASP A 367 -19.28 8.36 -35.48
CA ASP A 367 -18.97 7.94 -34.10
C ASP A 367 -17.48 8.14 -33.81
N ARG A 368 -16.62 7.75 -34.75
CA ARG A 368 -15.16 7.94 -34.63
C ARG A 368 -14.83 9.42 -34.45
N LYS A 369 -15.37 10.28 -35.27
CA LYS A 369 -15.14 11.73 -35.17
C LYS A 369 -15.62 12.26 -33.83
N THR A 370 -16.83 11.88 -33.40
CA THR A 370 -17.40 12.27 -32.11
C THR A 370 -16.52 11.84 -30.95
N CYS A 371 -16.03 10.58 -30.95
CA CYS A 371 -15.14 10.09 -29.90
C CYS A 371 -13.82 10.87 -29.85
N MET A 372 -13.22 11.14 -31.00
CA MET A 372 -11.96 11.91 -31.05
C MET A 372 -12.16 13.36 -30.60
N ASP A 373 -13.27 14.00 -30.97
CA ASP A 373 -13.63 15.35 -30.53
C ASP A 373 -13.89 15.42 -29.02
N LEU A 374 -14.40 14.34 -28.42
CA LEU A 374 -14.57 14.18 -26.97
C LEU A 374 -13.27 13.86 -26.22
N GLY A 375 -12.15 13.68 -26.94
CA GLY A 375 -10.83 13.46 -26.35
C GLY A 375 -10.44 11.99 -26.15
N ALA A 376 -11.02 11.07 -26.92
CA ALA A 376 -10.49 9.71 -27.00
C ALA A 376 -9.02 9.71 -27.46
N PHE A 377 -8.21 8.84 -26.87
CA PHE A 377 -6.79 8.71 -27.23
C PHE A 377 -6.61 8.02 -28.57
N ALA A 378 -7.37 6.96 -28.81
CA ALA A 378 -7.37 6.20 -30.05
C ALA A 378 -8.74 5.58 -30.32
N TYR A 379 -8.97 5.22 -31.59
CA TYR A 379 -10.15 4.52 -32.03
C TYR A 379 -9.73 3.30 -32.86
N LEU A 380 -10.06 2.10 -32.37
CA LEU A 380 -9.68 0.82 -32.96
C LEU A 380 -10.92 0.00 -33.29
N HIS A 381 -10.83 -0.86 -34.31
CA HIS A 381 -11.89 -1.75 -34.70
C HIS A 381 -11.65 -3.20 -34.23
N LYS A 382 -12.72 -3.88 -33.80
CA LYS A 382 -12.70 -5.33 -33.59
C LYS A 382 -12.81 -6.06 -34.95
N PRO A 383 -12.03 -7.14 -35.17
CA PRO A 383 -11.02 -7.71 -34.31
C PRO A 383 -9.72 -6.87 -34.31
N VAL A 384 -9.14 -6.63 -33.13
CA VAL A 384 -7.90 -5.88 -33.00
C VAL A 384 -6.71 -6.84 -32.91
N ASP A 385 -5.63 -6.48 -33.59
CA ASP A 385 -4.34 -7.12 -33.39
C ASP A 385 -3.79 -6.74 -32.02
N ILE A 386 -3.39 -7.73 -31.24
CA ILE A 386 -2.90 -7.53 -29.88
C ILE A 386 -1.60 -6.72 -29.84
N GLU A 387 -0.78 -6.79 -30.88
CA GLU A 387 0.45 -5.99 -30.98
C GLU A 387 0.11 -4.49 -31.22
N VAL A 388 -0.88 -4.21 -32.07
CA VAL A 388 -1.38 -2.86 -32.31
C VAL A 388 -1.96 -2.28 -31.01
N LEU A 389 -2.76 -3.06 -30.27
CA LEU A 389 -3.32 -2.62 -29.01
C LEU A 389 -2.23 -2.39 -27.96
N SER A 390 -1.23 -3.28 -27.86
CA SER A 390 -0.11 -3.13 -26.92
C SER A 390 0.71 -1.87 -27.22
N GLN A 391 0.98 -1.56 -28.49
CA GLN A 391 1.66 -0.32 -28.88
C GLN A 391 0.82 0.91 -28.54
N THR A 392 -0.50 0.85 -28.75
CA THR A 392 -1.41 1.94 -28.41
C THR A 392 -1.43 2.19 -26.89
N LEU A 393 -1.41 1.13 -26.10
CA LEU A 393 -1.32 1.21 -24.63
C LEU A 393 -0.01 1.83 -24.16
N LYS A 394 1.14 1.46 -24.77
CA LYS A 394 2.44 2.10 -24.48
C LYS A 394 2.44 3.60 -24.76
N LEU A 395 1.87 4.01 -25.88
CA LEU A 395 1.76 5.41 -26.24
C LEU A 395 0.84 6.18 -25.28
N ALA A 396 -0.27 5.57 -24.87
CA ALA A 396 -1.18 6.16 -23.87
C ALA A 396 -0.45 6.33 -22.52
N ASN A 397 0.28 5.30 -22.07
CA ASN A 397 1.08 5.34 -20.86
C ASN A 397 2.16 6.43 -20.90
N ALA A 398 2.89 6.53 -21.99
CA ALA A 398 3.90 7.58 -22.20
C ALA A 398 3.29 8.99 -22.13
N LYS A 399 2.07 9.19 -22.67
CA LYS A 399 1.35 10.46 -22.57
C LYS A 399 0.97 10.81 -21.14
N ILE A 400 0.54 9.82 -20.34
CA ILE A 400 0.19 10.01 -18.93
C ILE A 400 1.42 10.47 -18.13
N HIS A 401 2.55 9.79 -18.30
CA HIS A 401 3.78 10.07 -17.54
C HIS A 401 4.52 11.34 -17.98
N ASN A 402 4.31 11.82 -19.22
CA ASN A 402 4.91 13.04 -19.74
C ASN A 402 4.06 14.31 -19.50
N ARG A 403 2.91 14.20 -18.81
CA ARG A 403 2.14 15.38 -18.40
C ARG A 403 2.92 16.15 -17.32
N PRO A 404 3.10 17.49 -17.46
CA PRO A 404 3.66 18.28 -16.38
C PRO A 404 2.74 18.19 -15.15
N VAL A 405 3.32 17.91 -13.99
CA VAL A 405 2.61 17.87 -12.70
C VAL A 405 2.12 19.30 -12.42
N GLY A 406 0.83 19.55 -12.57
CA GLY A 406 0.18 20.82 -12.20
C GLY A 406 -0.22 21.69 -13.40
N SER A 407 -1.37 21.44 -13.95
CA SER A 407 -2.20 22.44 -14.64
C SER A 407 -3.64 22.27 -14.20
#